data_aea22a18359704115f9aa9aebf243d3c
#
_entry.id   aea22a18359704115f9aa9aebf243d3c
#
_cell.length_a   1.000
_cell.length_b   1.000
_cell.length_c   1.000
_cell.angle_alpha   90.00
_cell.angle_beta   90.00
_cell.angle_gamma   90.00
#
_symmetry.space_group_name_H-M   'P 1'
#
loop_
_entity.id
_entity.type
_entity.pdbx_description
1 polymer ?
#
loop_
_entity_poly.entity_id
_entity_poly.type
_entity_poly.pdbx_seq_one_letter_code
_entity_poly.pdbx_strand_id
1 'polypeptide(L)'
;MAKKDVNLVKHIDLDSIENPKFLATLNYDELDVLASDLRTRIVEVTSNLGGHLSSNLGAIELTIALHRVFDLSIDKVIFDVGHQSYAHKILTGRKLNNLRQENGVAGFLKIEESPYDCYEAGHSSTSISAANGFAIARDLNKKNYNVVAFIGDGSINSGLAFEGLNSIAHSDHKVIIVINDNDMSISKPVGGLSKFMEDISTSKRYNRFKHRYQKFFSKTKFGRGILKVSAAIKNFFKRLLVKGNVFTDLGFAYIGPIDGHNIKSIERALRRAKNTKKSVVIQAVTIKGKGYKPAEEDQDGYWHGVGPFDIETGKPKEMHEGEVSWSHVFADLTEMEMEEHKNAVLISPGTLKGSGLDELHKKFDGRVVDVGINEEHAATLASSLSLSNMHPIISVYSTFLQRAYDEVSHDLARMKCNATFLVDRAGLVGADGETHQGIYDEAYLYSIPGVIIAMPSTIDEARLLYDESFNNHGPFFIRLPRSLVAKQEGFNKVNLEFGKWMKLKEDSKETVVISVGPITRELERLIHTEHVDCTLINAIYINPIDKNMLDEILDAKKIVVYDPYSTRGGLVNATMAYLLEKKFKGSISAYFVPNEFVKQGTIRQQLERYKITPEDVLAELKR
;
A
#
# COMPACT_ATOMS: atom_id res chain seq x y z
N MET A 1 -34.88 36.43 -30.05
CA MET A 1 -34.03 35.32 -29.57
C MET A 1 -32.72 35.92 -29.03
N ALA A 2 -32.65 36.15 -27.74
CA ALA A 2 -31.44 36.66 -27.08
C ALA A 2 -30.40 35.55 -27.04
N LYS A 3 -29.21 35.80 -27.61
CA LYS A 3 -28.02 34.97 -27.39
C LYS A 3 -27.78 34.96 -25.88
N LYS A 4 -27.87 33.77 -25.25
CA LYS A 4 -27.29 33.57 -23.93
C LYS A 4 -25.80 33.80 -24.10
N ASP A 5 -25.26 34.84 -23.51
CA ASP A 5 -23.86 35.01 -23.28
C ASP A 5 -23.40 33.78 -22.48
N VAL A 6 -22.61 32.92 -23.09
CA VAL A 6 -21.86 31.87 -22.42
C VAL A 6 -20.82 32.63 -21.60
N ASN A 7 -21.14 32.93 -20.34
CA ASN A 7 -20.12 33.37 -19.39
C ASN A 7 -19.05 32.28 -19.37
N LEU A 8 -17.91 32.54 -19.98
CA LEU A 8 -16.71 31.71 -19.87
C LEU A 8 -16.34 31.68 -18.38
N VAL A 9 -16.64 30.57 -17.75
CA VAL A 9 -16.23 30.36 -16.34
C VAL A 9 -14.72 30.38 -16.30
N LYS A 10 -14.15 31.29 -15.50
CA LYS A 10 -12.71 31.52 -15.44
C LYS A 10 -12.01 30.34 -14.73
N HIS A 11 -10.98 29.80 -15.37
CA HIS A 11 -10.08 28.85 -14.73
C HIS A 11 -9.39 29.47 -13.51
N ILE A 12 -9.16 28.67 -12.48
CA ILE A 12 -8.49 29.08 -11.25
C ILE A 12 -7.01 28.72 -11.36
N ASP A 13 -6.15 29.71 -11.12
CA ASP A 13 -4.73 29.44 -10.99
C ASP A 13 -4.45 28.64 -9.70
N LEU A 14 -4.20 27.33 -9.86
CA LEU A 14 -3.96 26.41 -8.75
C LEU A 14 -2.70 26.76 -7.97
N ASP A 15 -1.71 27.43 -8.60
CA ASP A 15 -0.47 27.81 -7.94
C ASP A 15 -0.64 29.07 -7.06
N SER A 16 -1.74 29.79 -7.21
CA SER A 16 -2.12 30.92 -6.35
C SER A 16 -2.91 30.52 -5.08
N ILE A 17 -3.29 29.26 -4.96
CA ILE A 17 -4.06 28.78 -3.80
C ILE A 17 -3.15 28.71 -2.57
N GLU A 18 -3.52 29.43 -1.51
CA GLU A 18 -2.83 29.41 -0.20
C GLU A 18 -3.59 28.57 0.85
N ASN A 19 -4.93 28.56 0.78
CA ASN A 19 -5.79 27.86 1.73
C ASN A 19 -7.17 27.60 1.13
N PRO A 20 -7.98 26.68 1.69
CA PRO A 20 -9.24 26.27 1.09
C PRO A 20 -10.41 27.26 1.27
N LYS A 21 -10.23 28.42 1.93
CA LYS A 21 -11.32 29.35 2.24
C LYS A 21 -11.98 29.95 0.98
N PHE A 22 -11.22 30.07 -0.12
CA PHE A 22 -11.76 30.57 -1.40
C PHE A 22 -12.91 29.71 -1.93
N LEU A 23 -12.95 28.42 -1.59
CA LEU A 23 -14.03 27.52 -2.04
C LEU A 23 -15.44 28.00 -1.63
N ALA A 24 -15.56 28.74 -0.53
CA ALA A 24 -16.84 29.27 -0.06
C ALA A 24 -17.42 30.32 -0.99
N THR A 25 -16.61 30.99 -1.81
CA THR A 25 -17.03 32.05 -2.73
C THR A 25 -17.48 31.53 -4.10
N LEU A 26 -17.13 30.27 -4.42
CA LEU A 26 -17.39 29.68 -5.72
C LEU A 26 -18.83 29.13 -5.83
N ASN A 27 -19.47 29.36 -6.97
CA ASN A 27 -20.72 28.69 -7.33
C ASN A 27 -20.44 27.26 -7.85
N TYR A 28 -21.48 26.46 -8.12
CA TYR A 28 -21.29 25.05 -8.53
C TYR A 28 -20.66 24.89 -9.91
N ASP A 29 -20.94 25.80 -10.87
CA ASP A 29 -20.33 25.74 -12.20
C ASP A 29 -18.81 26.03 -12.10
N GLU A 30 -18.41 26.99 -11.24
CA GLU A 30 -17.00 27.29 -10.94
C GLU A 30 -16.29 26.13 -10.21
N LEU A 31 -17.01 25.42 -9.33
CA LEU A 31 -16.48 24.23 -8.65
C LEU A 31 -16.27 23.05 -9.61
N ASP A 32 -17.13 22.90 -10.61
CA ASP A 32 -16.98 21.87 -11.65
C ASP A 32 -15.75 22.16 -12.54
N VAL A 33 -15.48 23.45 -12.85
CA VAL A 33 -14.26 23.88 -13.54
C VAL A 33 -13.03 23.62 -12.67
N LEU A 34 -13.06 24.01 -11.40
CA LEU A 34 -11.97 23.70 -10.46
C LEU A 34 -11.68 22.20 -10.39
N ALA A 35 -12.70 21.36 -10.34
CA ALA A 35 -12.52 19.90 -10.34
C ALA A 35 -11.83 19.41 -11.62
N SER A 36 -12.12 20.01 -12.78
CA SER A 36 -11.43 19.75 -14.04
C SER A 36 -9.97 20.20 -14.02
N ASP A 37 -9.69 21.40 -13.49
CA ASP A 37 -8.33 21.94 -13.39
C ASP A 37 -7.46 21.08 -12.46
N LEU A 38 -8.02 20.65 -11.32
CA LEU A 38 -7.35 19.72 -10.39
C LEU A 38 -7.01 18.38 -11.06
N ARG A 39 -7.92 17.83 -11.89
CA ARG A 39 -7.66 16.59 -12.64
C ARG A 39 -6.48 16.77 -13.58
N THR A 40 -6.53 17.82 -14.41
CA THR A 40 -5.45 18.11 -15.35
C THR A 40 -4.10 18.21 -14.63
N ARG A 41 -4.04 18.99 -13.55
CA ARG A 41 -2.81 19.15 -12.76
C ARG A 41 -2.33 17.83 -12.17
N ILE A 42 -3.22 16.98 -11.63
CA ILE A 42 -2.83 15.68 -11.05
C ILE A 42 -2.30 14.74 -12.14
N VAL A 43 -2.92 14.70 -13.32
CA VAL A 43 -2.42 13.90 -14.46
C VAL A 43 -1.04 14.40 -14.91
N GLU A 44 -0.86 15.71 -15.06
CA GLU A 44 0.42 16.32 -15.44
C GLU A 44 1.54 15.99 -14.44
N VAL A 45 1.28 16.18 -13.15
CA VAL A 45 2.27 15.90 -12.10
C VAL A 45 2.64 14.41 -12.07
N THR A 46 1.65 13.53 -12.06
CA THR A 46 1.89 12.09 -11.99
C THR A 46 2.52 11.54 -13.27
N SER A 47 2.24 12.13 -14.44
CA SER A 47 2.89 11.77 -15.70
C SER A 47 4.40 12.06 -15.70
N ASN A 48 4.86 13.01 -14.89
CA ASN A 48 6.27 13.40 -14.80
C ASN A 48 6.99 12.75 -13.61
N LEU A 49 6.32 12.61 -12.47
CA LEU A 49 6.95 12.21 -11.20
C LEU A 49 6.49 10.82 -10.72
N GLY A 50 5.49 10.23 -11.37
CA GLY A 50 4.79 9.07 -10.85
C GLY A 50 3.90 9.40 -9.65
N GLY A 51 3.17 8.41 -9.15
CA GLY A 51 2.33 8.54 -7.98
C GLY A 51 1.01 7.77 -8.08
N HIS A 52 0.09 8.06 -7.16
CA HIS A 52 -1.24 7.44 -7.14
C HIS A 52 -2.19 8.24 -8.04
N LEU A 53 -2.50 7.75 -9.24
CA LEU A 53 -3.28 8.51 -10.21
C LEU A 53 -4.78 8.26 -10.08
N SER A 54 -5.22 7.05 -10.36
CA SER A 54 -6.66 6.75 -10.53
C SER A 54 -7.47 6.99 -9.25
N SER A 55 -6.89 6.70 -8.09
CA SER A 55 -7.52 6.93 -6.77
C SER A 55 -7.75 8.41 -6.50
N ASN A 56 -6.79 9.28 -6.86
CA ASN A 56 -6.92 10.73 -6.71
C ASN A 56 -7.98 11.31 -7.64
N LEU A 57 -8.00 10.88 -8.91
CA LEU A 57 -8.98 11.38 -9.90
C LEU A 57 -10.42 11.06 -9.51
N GLY A 58 -10.65 9.93 -8.84
CA GLY A 58 -11.97 9.53 -8.34
C GLY A 58 -12.44 10.29 -7.10
N ALA A 59 -11.53 10.97 -6.37
CA ALA A 59 -11.84 11.58 -5.06
C ALA A 59 -11.95 13.11 -5.09
N ILE A 60 -11.80 13.77 -6.23
CA ILE A 60 -11.68 15.24 -6.33
C ILE A 60 -12.92 15.95 -5.82
N GLU A 61 -14.11 15.59 -6.32
CA GLU A 61 -15.37 16.25 -5.95
C GLU A 61 -15.73 15.98 -4.48
N LEU A 62 -15.41 14.78 -3.98
CA LEU A 62 -15.56 14.46 -2.56
C LEU A 62 -14.66 15.35 -1.70
N THR A 63 -13.41 15.55 -2.11
CA THR A 63 -12.43 16.40 -1.41
C THR A 63 -12.88 17.86 -1.40
N ILE A 64 -13.33 18.41 -2.54
CA ILE A 64 -13.88 19.77 -2.63
C ILE A 64 -15.06 19.93 -1.66
N ALA A 65 -16.00 18.99 -1.68
CA ALA A 65 -17.20 19.05 -0.84
C ALA A 65 -16.86 18.93 0.67
N LEU A 66 -15.86 18.13 1.04
CA LEU A 66 -15.36 18.05 2.42
C LEU A 66 -14.86 19.40 2.90
N HIS A 67 -14.02 20.10 2.11
CA HIS A 67 -13.52 21.43 2.44
C HIS A 67 -14.58 22.53 2.47
N ARG A 68 -15.70 22.36 1.74
CA ARG A 68 -16.82 23.31 1.77
C ARG A 68 -17.75 23.13 2.96
N VAL A 69 -17.75 21.94 3.57
CA VAL A 69 -18.67 21.63 4.69
C VAL A 69 -17.96 21.65 6.04
N PHE A 70 -16.69 21.29 6.07
CA PHE A 70 -15.87 21.21 7.27
C PHE A 70 -14.68 22.18 7.19
N ASP A 71 -14.35 22.76 8.33
CA ASP A 71 -13.10 23.52 8.49
C ASP A 71 -12.01 22.57 8.97
N LEU A 72 -11.16 22.08 8.07
CA LEU A 72 -10.14 21.08 8.38
C LEU A 72 -9.03 21.61 9.29
N SER A 73 -8.97 22.91 9.54
CA SER A 73 -8.08 23.47 10.59
C SER A 73 -8.61 23.20 12.02
N ILE A 74 -9.91 22.91 12.13
CA ILE A 74 -10.61 22.66 13.40
C ILE A 74 -11.16 21.22 13.43
N ASP A 75 -11.97 20.87 12.40
CA ASP A 75 -12.58 19.55 12.22
C ASP A 75 -11.50 18.53 11.86
N LYS A 76 -11.67 17.28 12.25
CA LYS A 76 -10.70 16.20 11.99
C LYS A 76 -11.20 15.34 10.85
N VAL A 77 -10.55 15.47 9.69
CA VAL A 77 -10.80 14.63 8.51
C VAL A 77 -9.61 13.71 8.30
N ILE A 78 -9.83 12.42 8.50
CA ILE A 78 -8.83 11.37 8.40
C ILE A 78 -8.99 10.67 7.05
N PHE A 79 -8.01 10.81 6.17
CA PHE A 79 -7.97 10.10 4.89
C PHE A 79 -7.31 8.73 5.10
N ASP A 80 -8.06 7.66 4.84
CA ASP A 80 -7.51 6.30 4.90
C ASP A 80 -6.40 6.11 3.86
N VAL A 81 -5.29 5.47 4.25
CA VAL A 81 -4.05 5.39 3.47
C VAL A 81 -3.42 6.77 3.21
N GLY A 82 -4.19 7.76 2.81
CA GLY A 82 -3.70 9.08 2.39
C GLY A 82 -3.30 9.19 0.92
N HIS A 83 -3.43 8.13 0.14
CA HIS A 83 -3.09 8.09 -1.29
C HIS A 83 -4.08 8.84 -2.20
N GLN A 84 -5.26 9.24 -1.68
CA GLN A 84 -6.31 10.01 -2.37
C GLN A 84 -6.27 11.49 -1.98
N SER A 85 -5.11 12.03 -1.63
CA SER A 85 -4.99 13.35 -0.98
C SER A 85 -4.41 14.46 -1.86
N TYR A 86 -4.11 14.21 -3.14
CA TYR A 86 -3.44 15.23 -3.96
C TYR A 86 -4.31 16.48 -4.19
N ALA A 87 -5.62 16.31 -4.40
CA ALA A 87 -6.54 17.44 -4.45
C ALA A 87 -6.58 18.20 -3.11
N HIS A 88 -6.58 17.51 -1.97
CA HIS A 88 -6.50 18.11 -0.65
C HIS A 88 -5.20 18.92 -0.48
N LYS A 89 -4.06 18.37 -0.91
CA LYS A 89 -2.77 19.06 -0.84
C LYS A 89 -2.79 20.36 -1.67
N ILE A 90 -3.29 20.32 -2.90
CA ILE A 90 -3.40 21.53 -3.74
C ILE A 90 -4.34 22.56 -3.09
N LEU A 91 -5.52 22.15 -2.64
CA LEU A 91 -6.51 23.05 -2.04
C LEU A 91 -6.02 23.68 -0.71
N THR A 92 -5.03 23.09 -0.07
CA THR A 92 -4.41 23.59 1.16
C THR A 92 -3.08 24.30 0.93
N GLY A 93 -2.80 24.71 -0.33
CA GLY A 93 -1.67 25.56 -0.70
C GLY A 93 -0.37 24.85 -1.05
N ARG A 94 -0.35 23.50 -1.07
CA ARG A 94 0.85 22.73 -1.42
C ARG A 94 0.99 22.63 -2.95
N LYS A 95 2.19 22.91 -3.45
CA LYS A 95 2.55 22.73 -4.86
C LYS A 95 3.13 21.34 -5.06
N LEU A 96 2.60 20.57 -6.02
CA LEU A 96 3.01 19.19 -6.24
C LEU A 96 4.21 19.04 -7.20
N ASN A 97 4.92 20.11 -7.54
CA ASN A 97 6.01 20.10 -8.53
C ASN A 97 7.19 19.21 -8.14
N ASN A 98 7.32 18.88 -6.86
CA ASN A 98 8.34 18.00 -6.29
C ASN A 98 7.70 16.85 -5.48
N LEU A 99 6.51 16.41 -5.89
CA LEU A 99 5.78 15.32 -5.23
C LEU A 99 6.64 14.04 -5.19
N ARG A 100 6.75 13.43 -3.99
CA ARG A 100 7.48 12.17 -3.76
C ARG A 100 9.00 12.24 -3.99
N GLN A 101 9.53 13.42 -4.23
CA GLN A 101 10.99 13.64 -4.38
C GLN A 101 11.65 13.97 -3.03
N GLU A 102 12.94 13.84 -2.97
CA GLU A 102 13.74 14.23 -1.79
C GLU A 102 13.50 15.70 -1.44
N ASN A 103 13.22 15.97 -0.16
CA ASN A 103 12.84 17.30 0.35
C ASN A 103 11.59 17.91 -0.30
N GLY A 104 10.80 17.10 -1.00
CA GLY A 104 9.56 17.50 -1.63
C GLY A 104 8.32 17.12 -0.82
N VAL A 105 7.17 17.37 -1.43
CA VAL A 105 5.86 17.01 -0.86
C VAL A 105 5.72 15.48 -0.82
N ALA A 106 5.34 14.93 0.33
CA ALA A 106 5.13 13.49 0.51
C ALA A 106 3.96 12.98 -0.34
N GLY A 107 4.02 11.72 -0.77
CA GLY A 107 2.94 11.05 -1.52
C GLY A 107 1.71 10.75 -0.68
N PHE A 108 1.83 10.81 0.65
CA PHE A 108 0.78 10.61 1.65
C PHE A 108 0.63 11.87 2.50
N LEU A 109 -0.38 11.90 3.39
CA LEU A 109 -0.55 13.04 4.29
C LEU A 109 0.57 13.10 5.33
N LYS A 110 0.95 14.34 5.70
CA LYS A 110 2.00 14.60 6.67
C LYS A 110 1.64 15.80 7.53
N ILE A 111 1.56 15.59 8.85
CA ILE A 111 1.17 16.63 9.82
C ILE A 111 2.14 17.81 9.77
N GLU A 112 3.42 17.55 9.55
CA GLU A 112 4.45 18.59 9.43
C GLU A 112 4.29 19.48 8.18
N GLU A 113 3.62 18.98 7.13
CA GLU A 113 3.44 19.74 5.89
C GLU A 113 2.32 20.77 5.96
N SER A 114 1.30 20.53 6.79
CA SER A 114 0.10 21.38 6.76
C SER A 114 -0.73 21.29 8.04
N PRO A 115 -1.24 22.42 8.56
CA PRO A 115 -2.17 22.41 9.70
C PRO A 115 -3.53 21.78 9.38
N TYR A 116 -3.81 21.49 8.12
CA TYR A 116 -5.02 20.79 7.65
C TYR A 116 -4.88 19.28 7.69
N ASP A 117 -3.69 18.74 7.94
CA ASP A 117 -3.41 17.31 8.07
C ASP A 117 -3.45 16.94 9.56
N CYS A 118 -4.47 16.23 9.99
CA CYS A 118 -4.63 15.87 11.40
C CYS A 118 -4.17 14.45 11.75
N TYR A 119 -3.88 13.64 10.74
CA TYR A 119 -3.47 12.25 10.91
C TYR A 119 -2.65 11.78 9.70
N GLU A 120 -1.59 11.04 9.95
CA GLU A 120 -0.79 10.37 8.93
C GLU A 120 -1.16 8.89 8.86
N ALA A 121 -1.26 8.38 7.64
CA ALA A 121 -1.49 6.97 7.40
C ALA A 121 -0.40 6.43 6.44
N GLY A 122 -0.75 5.67 5.45
CA GLY A 122 0.11 4.99 4.48
C GLY A 122 -0.38 3.56 4.33
N HIS A 123 -0.67 2.90 5.44
CA HIS A 123 -1.35 1.62 5.46
C HIS A 123 -2.86 1.81 5.58
N SER A 124 -3.62 0.91 4.94
CA SER A 124 -5.08 0.98 4.87
C SER A 124 -5.77 0.69 6.20
N SER A 125 -7.06 1.05 6.27
CA SER A 125 -8.02 0.59 7.28
C SER A 125 -7.89 1.21 8.67
N THR A 126 -6.94 2.13 8.87
CA THR A 126 -6.70 2.75 10.18
C THR A 126 -7.62 3.93 10.48
N SER A 127 -8.22 4.54 9.45
CA SER A 127 -8.95 5.81 9.56
C SER A 127 -10.15 5.77 10.50
N ILE A 128 -10.89 4.66 10.53
CA ILE A 128 -12.08 4.51 11.37
C ILE A 128 -11.70 4.44 12.84
N SER A 129 -10.68 3.66 13.20
CA SER A 129 -10.16 3.59 14.57
C SER A 129 -9.56 4.92 15.02
N ALA A 130 -8.81 5.60 14.14
CA ALA A 130 -8.26 6.92 14.41
C ALA A 130 -9.39 7.96 14.65
N ALA A 131 -10.43 7.92 13.80
CA ALA A 131 -11.60 8.78 13.96
C ALA A 131 -12.32 8.54 15.29
N ASN A 132 -12.45 7.29 15.71
CA ASN A 132 -13.02 6.96 17.02
C ASN A 132 -12.19 7.59 18.16
N GLY A 133 -10.86 7.49 18.10
CA GLY A 133 -9.96 8.12 19.08
C GLY A 133 -10.12 9.64 19.14
N PHE A 134 -10.20 10.32 17.97
CA PHE A 134 -10.47 11.77 17.93
C PHE A 134 -11.85 12.13 18.50
N ALA A 135 -12.88 11.32 18.25
CA ALA A 135 -14.22 11.56 18.76
C ALA A 135 -14.29 11.40 20.28
N ILE A 136 -13.66 10.37 20.84
CA ILE A 136 -13.51 10.18 22.29
C ILE A 136 -12.78 11.37 22.92
N ALA A 137 -11.63 11.77 22.36
CA ALA A 137 -10.85 12.89 22.85
C ALA A 137 -11.63 14.21 22.80
N ARG A 138 -12.41 14.45 21.71
CA ARG A 138 -13.30 15.59 21.58
C ARG A 138 -14.28 15.67 22.74
N ASP A 139 -14.96 14.58 23.02
CA ASP A 139 -16.06 14.55 23.99
C ASP A 139 -15.52 14.63 25.42
N LEU A 140 -14.43 13.94 25.74
CA LEU A 140 -13.75 14.04 27.04
C LEU A 140 -13.23 15.47 27.32
N ASN A 141 -12.68 16.13 26.30
CA ASN A 141 -12.20 17.52 26.41
C ASN A 141 -13.31 18.56 26.24
N LYS A 142 -14.59 18.14 26.10
CA LYS A 142 -15.74 19.02 25.87
C LYS A 142 -15.53 19.98 24.69
N LYS A 143 -14.84 19.54 23.65
CA LYS A 143 -14.62 20.30 22.42
C LYS A 143 -15.79 20.09 21.46
N ASN A 144 -15.92 20.99 20.50
CA ASN A 144 -17.02 20.94 19.50
C ASN A 144 -16.44 21.02 18.09
N TYR A 145 -15.86 19.90 17.61
CA TYR A 145 -15.43 19.72 16.24
C TYR A 145 -16.00 18.42 15.66
N ASN A 146 -16.12 18.37 14.33
CA ASN A 146 -16.56 17.16 13.68
C ASN A 146 -15.38 16.22 13.44
N VAL A 147 -15.67 14.92 13.40
CA VAL A 147 -14.70 13.89 13.05
C VAL A 147 -15.23 13.10 11.86
N VAL A 148 -14.42 13.01 10.81
CA VAL A 148 -14.75 12.37 9.55
C VAL A 148 -13.66 11.37 9.19
N ALA A 149 -14.02 10.10 8.99
CA ALA A 149 -13.17 9.10 8.35
C ALA A 149 -13.55 9.05 6.86
N PHE A 150 -12.57 9.27 5.97
CA PHE A 150 -12.70 9.13 4.53
C PHE A 150 -11.97 7.85 4.10
N ILE A 151 -12.69 6.83 3.69
CA ILE A 151 -12.18 5.47 3.45
C ILE A 151 -12.63 4.94 2.10
N GLY A 152 -11.75 4.19 1.41
CA GLY A 152 -12.08 3.47 0.19
C GLY A 152 -12.81 2.14 0.47
N ASP A 153 -13.52 1.66 -0.54
CA ASP A 153 -14.25 0.39 -0.55
C ASP A 153 -13.35 -0.84 -0.33
N GLY A 154 -12.11 -0.83 -0.82
CA GLY A 154 -11.13 -1.87 -0.55
C GLY A 154 -10.69 -1.92 0.92
N SER A 155 -10.46 -0.76 1.53
CA SER A 155 -9.95 -0.65 2.90
C SER A 155 -10.99 -0.98 3.97
N ILE A 156 -12.28 -0.77 3.72
CA ILE A 156 -13.35 -1.02 4.71
C ILE A 156 -13.60 -2.51 4.96
N ASN A 157 -13.07 -3.38 4.08
CA ASN A 157 -13.21 -4.83 4.19
C ASN A 157 -12.20 -5.50 5.14
N SER A 158 -11.21 -4.75 5.63
CA SER A 158 -10.19 -5.25 6.55
C SER A 158 -10.72 -5.40 7.97
N GLY A 159 -10.16 -6.35 8.72
CA GLY A 159 -10.49 -6.62 10.12
C GLY A 159 -10.44 -5.37 10.99
N LEU A 160 -9.36 -4.58 10.92
CA LEU A 160 -9.19 -3.36 11.72
C LEU A 160 -10.28 -2.31 11.45
N ALA A 161 -10.70 -2.15 10.17
CA ALA A 161 -11.80 -1.24 9.85
C ALA A 161 -13.13 -1.73 10.46
N PHE A 162 -13.37 -3.05 10.46
CA PHE A 162 -14.55 -3.64 11.06
C PHE A 162 -14.53 -3.52 12.60
N GLU A 163 -13.40 -3.72 13.24
CA GLU A 163 -13.22 -3.47 14.68
C GLU A 163 -13.55 -2.01 15.05
N GLY A 164 -13.06 -1.06 14.25
CA GLY A 164 -13.37 0.35 14.40
C GLY A 164 -14.87 0.64 14.25
N LEU A 165 -15.52 0.06 13.23
CA LEU A 165 -16.97 0.16 13.02
C LEU A 165 -17.75 -0.41 14.22
N ASN A 166 -17.39 -1.60 14.68
CA ASN A 166 -18.03 -2.26 15.80
C ASN A 166 -17.90 -1.45 17.09
N SER A 167 -16.72 -0.88 17.34
CA SER A 167 -16.47 0.00 18.50
C SER A 167 -17.30 1.28 18.46
N ILE A 168 -17.37 1.96 17.32
CA ILE A 168 -18.17 3.18 17.13
C ILE A 168 -19.67 2.88 17.28
N ALA A 169 -20.13 1.74 16.75
CA ALA A 169 -21.52 1.33 16.82
C ALA A 169 -22.05 1.18 18.25
N HIS A 170 -21.17 0.81 19.18
CA HIS A 170 -21.47 0.66 20.62
C HIS A 170 -21.25 1.96 21.43
N SER A 171 -20.72 3.01 20.82
CA SER A 171 -20.35 4.25 21.51
C SER A 171 -21.34 5.39 21.23
N ASP A 172 -21.39 6.37 22.14
CA ASP A 172 -22.09 7.65 21.93
C ASP A 172 -21.23 8.70 21.22
N HIS A 173 -19.97 8.37 20.88
CA HIS A 173 -19.03 9.26 20.24
C HIS A 173 -19.33 9.37 18.73
N LYS A 174 -19.83 10.52 18.32
CA LYS A 174 -20.26 10.72 16.95
C LYS A 174 -19.08 10.81 15.98
N VAL A 175 -19.10 9.95 14.96
CA VAL A 175 -18.19 9.93 13.81
C VAL A 175 -18.99 9.95 12.51
N ILE A 176 -18.47 10.61 11.48
CA ILE A 176 -18.99 10.57 10.11
C ILE A 176 -18.01 9.71 9.28
N ILE A 177 -18.51 8.65 8.65
CA ILE A 177 -17.71 7.77 7.80
C ILE A 177 -18.16 8.01 6.36
N VAL A 178 -17.23 8.41 5.49
CA VAL A 178 -17.47 8.62 4.07
C VAL A 178 -16.75 7.51 3.30
N ILE A 179 -17.53 6.61 2.71
CA ILE A 179 -17.01 5.53 1.86
C ILE A 179 -16.94 6.05 0.43
N ASN A 180 -15.74 6.10 -0.12
CA ASN A 180 -15.50 6.30 -1.54
C ASN A 180 -15.61 4.94 -2.24
N ASP A 181 -16.77 4.67 -2.82
CA ASP A 181 -17.14 3.39 -3.42
C ASP A 181 -17.00 3.51 -4.95
N ASN A 182 -16.00 2.84 -5.50
CA ASN A 182 -15.74 2.85 -6.95
C ASN A 182 -15.69 1.45 -7.57
N ASP A 183 -16.16 0.44 -6.82
CA ASP A 183 -16.18 -0.98 -7.20
C ASP A 183 -14.78 -1.51 -7.59
N MET A 184 -13.69 -0.83 -7.14
CA MET A 184 -12.31 -1.16 -7.48
C MET A 184 -11.38 -0.83 -6.30
N SER A 185 -10.74 -1.86 -5.75
CA SER A 185 -9.55 -1.66 -4.91
C SER A 185 -8.28 -1.61 -5.80
N ILE A 186 -7.18 -2.26 -5.47
CA ILE A 186 -6.07 -2.51 -6.40
C ILE A 186 -6.52 -3.49 -7.50
N SER A 187 -7.32 -4.50 -7.13
CA SER A 187 -8.10 -5.42 -7.98
C SER A 187 -9.60 -5.27 -7.68
N LYS A 188 -10.47 -6.06 -8.32
CA LYS A 188 -11.90 -6.10 -7.93
C LYS A 188 -12.01 -6.44 -6.46
N PRO A 189 -12.85 -5.70 -5.68
CA PRO A 189 -12.97 -5.93 -4.26
C PRO A 189 -13.42 -7.36 -3.96
N VAL A 190 -12.72 -8.02 -3.04
CA VAL A 190 -13.00 -9.39 -2.62
C VAL A 190 -13.79 -9.37 -1.31
N GLY A 191 -14.67 -10.36 -1.14
CA GLY A 191 -15.38 -10.60 0.10
C GLY A 191 -16.87 -10.24 0.08
N GLY A 192 -17.58 -10.76 1.10
CA GLY A 192 -19.04 -10.64 1.21
C GLY A 192 -19.54 -9.21 1.40
N LEU A 193 -18.76 -8.35 2.09
CA LEU A 193 -19.14 -6.96 2.32
C LEU A 193 -19.02 -6.13 1.02
N SER A 194 -18.00 -6.37 0.20
CA SER A 194 -17.86 -5.74 -1.12
C SER A 194 -19.03 -6.12 -2.03
N LYS A 195 -19.34 -7.41 -2.13
CA LYS A 195 -20.50 -7.88 -2.91
C LYS A 195 -21.81 -7.29 -2.41
N PHE A 196 -21.95 -7.13 -1.10
CA PHE A 196 -23.11 -6.49 -0.51
C PHE A 196 -23.23 -5.00 -0.90
N MET A 197 -22.11 -4.25 -0.89
CA MET A 197 -22.09 -2.84 -1.32
C MET A 197 -22.39 -2.70 -2.81
N GLU A 198 -21.82 -3.57 -3.65
CA GLU A 198 -22.10 -3.66 -5.08
C GLU A 198 -23.61 -3.94 -5.35
N ASP A 199 -24.21 -4.90 -4.65
CA ASP A 199 -25.65 -5.21 -4.75
C ASP A 199 -26.54 -4.01 -4.42
N ILE A 200 -26.10 -3.12 -3.50
CA ILE A 200 -26.81 -1.88 -3.16
C ILE A 200 -26.65 -0.85 -4.27
N SER A 201 -25.43 -0.65 -4.78
CA SER A 201 -25.12 0.36 -5.80
C SER A 201 -25.73 0.01 -7.17
N THR A 202 -25.69 -1.25 -7.56
CA THR A 202 -26.14 -1.78 -8.87
C THR A 202 -27.61 -2.19 -8.92
N SER A 203 -28.36 -2.18 -7.80
CA SER A 203 -29.75 -2.64 -7.73
C SER A 203 -30.63 -2.04 -8.83
N LYS A 204 -30.79 -2.79 -9.93
CA LYS A 204 -31.69 -2.46 -11.05
C LYS A 204 -33.15 -2.23 -10.62
N ARG A 205 -33.57 -2.82 -9.47
CA ARG A 205 -34.90 -2.59 -8.88
C ARG A 205 -35.01 -1.19 -8.29
N TYR A 206 -33.98 -0.71 -7.57
CA TYR A 206 -33.94 0.63 -6.99
C TYR A 206 -33.90 1.69 -8.09
N ASN A 207 -33.04 1.53 -9.10
CA ASN A 207 -32.91 2.47 -10.21
C ASN A 207 -34.18 2.50 -11.09
N ARG A 208 -34.81 1.37 -11.40
CA ARG A 208 -36.10 1.30 -12.12
C ARG A 208 -37.25 1.92 -11.33
N PHE A 209 -37.30 1.69 -10.01
CA PHE A 209 -38.30 2.29 -9.14
C PHE A 209 -38.12 3.80 -9.05
N LYS A 210 -36.88 4.27 -8.87
CA LYS A 210 -36.53 5.70 -8.86
C LYS A 210 -36.95 6.40 -10.16
N HIS A 211 -36.64 5.82 -11.31
CA HIS A 211 -37.06 6.37 -12.63
C HIS A 211 -38.57 6.33 -12.87
N ARG A 212 -39.23 5.21 -12.49
CA ARG A 212 -40.71 5.12 -12.62
C ARG A 212 -41.41 6.08 -11.68
N TYR A 213 -40.97 6.20 -10.45
CA TYR A 213 -41.52 7.12 -9.45
C TYR A 213 -41.33 8.58 -9.89
N GLN A 214 -40.16 8.97 -10.33
CA GLN A 214 -39.91 10.31 -10.86
C GLN A 214 -40.75 10.62 -12.10
N LYS A 215 -40.86 9.67 -13.03
CA LYS A 215 -41.64 9.81 -14.28
C LYS A 215 -43.16 9.88 -14.04
N PHE A 216 -43.66 9.15 -13.01
CA PHE A 216 -45.08 9.17 -12.67
C PHE A 216 -45.51 10.45 -11.98
N PHE A 217 -44.71 10.96 -11.03
CA PHE A 217 -45.06 12.13 -10.24
C PHE A 217 -44.64 13.47 -10.89
N SER A 218 -43.73 13.47 -11.87
CA SER A 218 -43.36 14.70 -12.60
C SER A 218 -44.39 15.16 -13.63
N LYS A 219 -45.32 14.27 -14.03
CA LYS A 219 -46.28 14.54 -15.11
C LYS A 219 -47.56 15.28 -14.70
N THR A 220 -47.82 15.43 -13.40
CA THR A 220 -49.06 16.11 -12.93
C THR A 220 -48.78 17.21 -11.92
N LYS A 221 -49.52 18.31 -11.97
CA LYS A 221 -49.43 19.44 -11.01
C LYS A 221 -49.73 18.98 -9.57
N PHE A 222 -50.59 17.99 -9.39
CA PHE A 222 -50.95 17.38 -8.09
C PHE A 222 -49.81 16.50 -7.53
N GLY A 223 -49.07 15.82 -8.37
CA GLY A 223 -47.96 14.96 -7.98
C GLY A 223 -46.76 15.71 -7.36
N ARG A 224 -46.58 16.99 -7.71
CA ARG A 224 -45.54 17.86 -7.13
C ARG A 224 -45.81 18.23 -5.66
N GLY A 225 -47.09 18.32 -5.26
CA GLY A 225 -47.48 18.51 -3.85
C GLY A 225 -47.25 17.25 -2.99
N ILE A 226 -47.57 16.08 -3.54
CA ILE A 226 -47.41 14.78 -2.88
C ILE A 226 -45.95 14.42 -2.68
N LEU A 227 -45.02 14.86 -3.55
CA LEU A 227 -43.57 14.69 -3.40
C LEU A 227 -43.02 15.33 -2.11
N LYS A 228 -43.67 16.37 -1.57
CA LYS A 228 -43.30 17.01 -0.30
C LYS A 228 -43.79 16.25 0.94
N VAL A 229 -44.92 15.55 0.86
CA VAL A 229 -45.57 14.81 1.97
C VAL A 229 -45.06 13.38 2.08
N SER A 230 -44.45 12.82 1.03
CA SER A 230 -44.14 11.40 0.90
C SER A 230 -42.79 10.95 1.49
N ALA A 231 -42.10 11.78 2.26
CA ALA A 231 -40.81 11.34 2.87
C ALA A 231 -40.98 10.10 3.76
N ALA A 232 -42.08 10.01 4.50
CA ALA A 232 -42.39 8.85 5.34
C ALA A 232 -42.79 7.62 4.50
N ILE A 233 -43.57 7.82 3.45
CA ILE A 233 -43.98 6.75 2.51
C ILE A 233 -42.79 6.28 1.67
N LYS A 234 -41.93 7.19 1.24
CA LYS A 234 -40.69 6.89 0.54
C LYS A 234 -39.71 6.08 1.43
N ASN A 235 -39.60 6.43 2.70
CA ASN A 235 -38.77 5.71 3.67
C ASN A 235 -39.36 4.35 4.03
N PHE A 236 -40.69 4.21 4.08
CA PHE A 236 -41.37 2.94 4.29
C PHE A 236 -41.12 1.98 3.12
N PHE A 237 -41.32 2.42 1.87
CA PHE A 237 -41.03 1.59 0.69
C PHE A 237 -39.54 1.34 0.49
N LYS A 238 -38.64 2.27 0.88
CA LYS A 238 -37.20 2.06 0.90
C LYS A 238 -36.80 0.94 1.88
N ARG A 239 -37.44 0.87 3.06
CA ARG A 239 -37.23 -0.21 4.03
C ARG A 239 -37.73 -1.57 3.54
N LEU A 240 -38.81 -1.61 2.77
CA LEU A 240 -39.38 -2.84 2.22
C LEU A 240 -38.63 -3.38 0.98
N LEU A 241 -37.92 -2.51 0.25
CA LEU A 241 -37.26 -2.86 -1.02
C LEU A 241 -35.75 -3.05 -0.92
N VAL A 242 -35.13 -2.53 0.13
CA VAL A 242 -33.70 -2.71 0.42
C VAL A 242 -33.63 -3.76 1.53
N LYS A 243 -33.11 -4.95 1.24
CA LYS A 243 -32.66 -5.90 2.27
C LYS A 243 -31.82 -5.14 3.28
N GLY A 244 -31.89 -5.48 4.58
CA GLY A 244 -31.19 -4.78 5.67
C GLY A 244 -29.79 -4.34 5.28
N ASN A 245 -29.43 -3.12 5.65
CA ASN A 245 -28.10 -2.58 5.38
C ASN A 245 -27.25 -2.83 6.61
N VAL A 246 -26.13 -3.54 6.47
CA VAL A 246 -25.23 -3.91 7.59
C VAL A 246 -24.90 -2.71 8.49
N PHE A 247 -24.73 -1.51 7.93
CA PHE A 247 -24.44 -0.31 8.72
C PHE A 247 -25.65 0.14 9.56
N THR A 248 -26.88 0.02 9.02
CA THR A 248 -28.09 0.31 9.79
C THR A 248 -28.38 -0.72 10.86
N ASP A 249 -28.04 -1.97 10.59
CA ASP A 249 -28.20 -3.08 11.53
C ASP A 249 -27.19 -2.97 12.68
N LEU A 250 -26.00 -2.44 12.42
CA LEU A 250 -25.02 -2.04 13.43
C LEU A 250 -25.39 -0.75 14.20
N GLY A 251 -26.46 -0.02 13.81
CA GLY A 251 -26.94 1.17 14.52
C GLY A 251 -26.56 2.53 13.93
N PHE A 252 -25.78 2.55 12.85
CA PHE A 252 -25.44 3.79 12.15
C PHE A 252 -26.64 4.42 11.42
N ALA A 253 -26.64 5.74 11.28
CA ALA A 253 -27.47 6.37 10.27
C ALA A 253 -26.78 6.20 8.90
N TYR A 254 -27.52 5.78 7.88
CA TYR A 254 -26.96 5.56 6.54
C TYR A 254 -27.52 6.55 5.54
N ILE A 255 -26.62 7.13 4.72
CA ILE A 255 -26.93 8.04 3.63
C ILE A 255 -26.24 7.51 2.36
N GLY A 256 -27.01 6.95 1.46
CA GLY A 256 -26.43 6.45 0.21
C GLY A 256 -27.38 5.51 -0.54
N PRO A 257 -26.88 4.96 -1.68
CA PRO A 257 -25.74 5.48 -2.42
C PRO A 257 -26.03 6.89 -2.99
N ILE A 258 -25.01 7.76 -3.03
CA ILE A 258 -25.08 9.08 -3.67
C ILE A 258 -24.08 9.15 -4.83
N ASP A 259 -24.34 10.05 -5.77
CA ASP A 259 -23.40 10.37 -6.84
C ASP A 259 -22.19 11.12 -6.24
N GLY A 260 -21.04 10.47 -6.21
CA GLY A 260 -19.79 10.98 -5.67
C GLY A 260 -19.04 11.96 -6.59
N HIS A 261 -19.61 12.27 -7.77
CA HIS A 261 -19.12 13.30 -8.67
C HIS A 261 -20.04 14.52 -8.75
N ASN A 262 -21.12 14.54 -7.98
CA ASN A 262 -22.01 15.70 -7.89
C ASN A 262 -21.77 16.44 -6.58
N ILE A 263 -20.93 17.50 -6.61
CA ILE A 263 -20.53 18.29 -5.43
C ILE A 263 -21.75 18.73 -4.61
N LYS A 264 -22.81 19.20 -5.25
CA LYS A 264 -24.04 19.63 -4.57
C LYS A 264 -24.74 18.49 -3.83
N SER A 265 -24.72 17.28 -4.40
CA SER A 265 -25.30 16.10 -3.75
C SER A 265 -24.49 15.68 -2.54
N ILE A 266 -23.16 15.69 -2.68
CA ILE A 266 -22.20 15.36 -1.61
C ILE A 266 -22.32 16.36 -0.46
N GLU A 267 -22.29 17.68 -0.73
CA GLU A 267 -22.47 18.70 0.32
C GLU A 267 -23.77 18.51 1.10
N ARG A 268 -24.87 18.19 0.40
CA ARG A 268 -26.17 17.95 1.07
C ARG A 268 -26.10 16.75 2.01
N ALA A 269 -25.42 15.69 1.59
CA ALA A 269 -25.22 14.48 2.42
C ALA A 269 -24.35 14.78 3.64
N LEU A 270 -23.22 15.46 3.44
CA LEU A 270 -22.30 15.87 4.51
C LEU A 270 -22.96 16.81 5.53
N ARG A 271 -23.69 17.84 5.07
CA ARG A 271 -24.44 18.74 5.97
C ARG A 271 -25.52 18.00 6.74
N ARG A 272 -26.21 17.02 6.12
CA ARG A 272 -27.17 16.18 6.81
C ARG A 272 -26.49 15.31 7.87
N ALA A 273 -25.34 14.73 7.55
CA ALA A 273 -24.55 13.94 8.51
C ALA A 273 -24.05 14.81 9.67
N LYS A 274 -23.55 16.02 9.38
CA LYS A 274 -23.11 17.00 10.38
C LYS A 274 -24.22 17.30 11.41
N ASN A 275 -25.48 17.42 10.96
CA ASN A 275 -26.62 17.74 11.79
C ASN A 275 -27.32 16.51 12.42
N THR A 276 -26.90 15.30 12.10
CA THR A 276 -27.44 14.07 12.70
C THR A 276 -26.77 13.81 14.04
N LYS A 277 -27.51 13.37 15.04
CA LYS A 277 -26.95 13.09 16.40
C LYS A 277 -26.14 11.79 16.48
N LYS A 278 -26.50 10.78 15.67
CA LYS A 278 -25.83 9.48 15.61
C LYS A 278 -24.62 9.52 14.68
N SER A 279 -23.73 8.56 14.83
CA SER A 279 -22.71 8.26 13.82
C SER A 279 -23.34 7.91 12.47
N VAL A 280 -22.74 8.35 11.38
CA VAL A 280 -23.31 8.29 10.03
C VAL A 280 -22.34 7.66 9.07
N VAL A 281 -22.82 6.72 8.25
CA VAL A 281 -22.11 6.20 7.09
C VAL A 281 -22.69 6.82 5.82
N ILE A 282 -21.85 7.45 5.01
CA ILE A 282 -22.19 7.98 3.68
C ILE A 282 -21.50 7.10 2.64
N GLN A 283 -22.27 6.48 1.75
CA GLN A 283 -21.72 5.76 0.59
C GLN A 283 -21.81 6.65 -0.65
N ALA A 284 -20.65 7.05 -1.17
CA ALA A 284 -20.52 7.87 -2.37
C ALA A 284 -19.96 7.03 -3.52
N VAL A 285 -20.73 6.85 -4.58
CA VAL A 285 -20.31 6.08 -5.75
C VAL A 285 -19.53 6.97 -6.69
N THR A 286 -18.29 6.59 -7.00
CA THR A 286 -17.37 7.33 -7.87
C THR A 286 -16.88 6.47 -9.04
N ILE A 287 -16.13 7.09 -9.94
CA ILE A 287 -15.42 6.42 -11.03
C ILE A 287 -13.93 6.59 -10.77
N LYS A 288 -13.23 5.48 -10.55
CA LYS A 288 -11.78 5.46 -10.41
C LYS A 288 -11.13 5.94 -11.72
N GLY A 289 -10.14 6.82 -11.65
CA GLY A 289 -9.47 7.37 -12.84
C GLY A 289 -10.27 8.42 -13.63
N LYS A 290 -11.39 8.93 -13.10
CA LYS A 290 -12.28 9.84 -13.78
C LYS A 290 -11.56 11.01 -14.47
N GLY A 291 -11.86 11.22 -15.76
CA GLY A 291 -11.33 12.31 -16.60
C GLY A 291 -10.01 11.97 -17.29
N TYR A 292 -9.44 10.77 -17.05
CA TYR A 292 -8.32 10.22 -17.81
C TYR A 292 -8.70 8.85 -18.34
N LYS A 293 -9.05 8.79 -19.64
CA LYS A 293 -9.66 7.62 -20.25
C LYS A 293 -8.89 6.30 -20.02
N PRO A 294 -7.54 6.24 -20.14
CA PRO A 294 -6.81 5.01 -19.85
C PRO A 294 -7.00 4.51 -18.41
N ALA A 295 -7.19 5.42 -17.46
CA ALA A 295 -7.41 5.06 -16.05
C ALA A 295 -8.89 4.76 -15.72
N GLU A 296 -9.84 5.32 -16.47
CA GLU A 296 -11.27 4.97 -16.35
C GLU A 296 -11.59 3.58 -16.89
N GLU A 297 -10.89 3.17 -17.97
CA GLU A 297 -11.08 1.88 -18.64
C GLU A 297 -10.24 0.75 -18.01
N ASP A 298 -9.41 1.08 -17.02
CA ASP A 298 -8.52 0.15 -16.32
C ASP A 298 -9.32 -0.80 -15.42
N GLN A 299 -9.35 -2.07 -15.79
CA GLN A 299 -9.99 -3.13 -14.99
C GLN A 299 -8.99 -3.90 -14.12
N ASP A 300 -7.70 -3.74 -14.38
CA ASP A 300 -6.64 -4.51 -13.76
C ASP A 300 -5.93 -3.76 -12.63
N GLY A 301 -6.18 -2.45 -12.48
CA GLY A 301 -5.59 -1.62 -11.41
C GLY A 301 -4.19 -1.09 -11.72
N TYR A 302 -3.77 -1.09 -13.00
CA TYR A 302 -2.48 -0.54 -13.43
C TYR A 302 -2.28 0.93 -13.00
N TRP A 303 -3.34 1.74 -13.14
CA TRP A 303 -3.32 3.17 -12.84
C TRP A 303 -3.48 3.51 -11.35
N HIS A 304 -3.48 2.50 -10.47
CA HIS A 304 -3.51 2.75 -9.03
C HIS A 304 -2.25 3.47 -8.55
N GLY A 305 -1.07 2.94 -8.90
CA GLY A 305 0.22 3.56 -8.62
C GLY A 305 1.15 3.40 -9.81
N VAL A 306 1.59 4.53 -10.41
CA VAL A 306 2.34 4.54 -11.66
C VAL A 306 3.67 5.24 -11.52
N GLY A 307 4.66 4.82 -12.32
CA GLY A 307 5.85 5.59 -12.63
C GLY A 307 5.54 6.72 -13.61
N PRO A 308 6.55 7.51 -14.03
CA PRO A 308 6.40 8.50 -15.10
C PRO A 308 5.88 7.88 -16.39
N PHE A 309 4.92 8.56 -17.06
CA PHE A 309 4.27 8.05 -18.27
C PHE A 309 3.97 9.17 -19.26
N ASP A 310 3.77 8.80 -20.52
CA ASP A 310 3.29 9.71 -21.56
C ASP A 310 1.77 9.83 -21.51
N ILE A 311 1.26 11.06 -21.42
CA ILE A 311 -0.18 11.32 -21.20
C ILE A 311 -1.04 10.85 -22.36
N GLU A 312 -0.56 10.98 -23.61
CA GLU A 312 -1.34 10.66 -24.80
C GLU A 312 -1.44 9.16 -25.04
N THR A 313 -0.33 8.45 -24.83
CA THR A 313 -0.23 7.01 -25.10
C THR A 313 -0.46 6.13 -23.89
N GLY A 314 -0.32 6.67 -22.67
CA GLY A 314 -0.36 5.94 -21.41
C GLY A 314 0.87 5.04 -21.16
N LYS A 315 1.89 5.08 -22.02
CA LYS A 315 3.08 4.23 -21.90
C LYS A 315 4.06 4.79 -20.87
N PRO A 316 4.79 3.92 -20.14
CA PRO A 316 5.89 4.35 -19.29
C PRO A 316 6.92 5.17 -20.07
N LYS A 317 7.48 6.21 -19.46
CA LYS A 317 8.58 7.02 -20.06
C LYS A 317 9.93 6.30 -20.03
N GLU A 318 10.13 5.48 -18.99
CA GLU A 318 11.35 4.68 -18.84
C GLU A 318 11.06 3.24 -19.22
N MET A 319 11.83 2.71 -20.16
CA MET A 319 11.82 1.30 -20.53
C MET A 319 13.22 0.75 -20.28
N HIS A 320 13.32 -0.30 -19.50
CA HIS A 320 14.59 -0.96 -19.17
C HIS A 320 14.75 -2.20 -20.05
N GLU A 321 15.26 -1.98 -21.27
CA GLU A 321 15.55 -3.10 -22.18
C GLU A 321 16.63 -4.01 -21.60
N GLY A 322 16.38 -5.32 -21.59
CA GLY A 322 17.33 -6.31 -21.05
C GLY A 322 17.28 -6.47 -19.52
N GLU A 323 16.40 -5.77 -18.82
CA GLU A 323 16.19 -5.91 -17.38
C GLU A 323 14.76 -6.35 -17.04
N VAL A 324 14.58 -6.91 -15.86
CA VAL A 324 13.29 -7.34 -15.32
C VAL A 324 13.25 -7.03 -13.81
N SER A 325 12.08 -6.74 -13.28
CA SER A 325 11.93 -6.55 -11.83
C SER A 325 12.00 -7.87 -11.08
N TRP A 326 12.48 -7.85 -9.85
CA TRP A 326 12.46 -9.02 -8.97
C TRP A 326 11.05 -9.59 -8.78
N SER A 327 10.02 -8.73 -8.71
CA SER A 327 8.63 -9.19 -8.63
C SER A 327 8.24 -10.05 -9.84
N HIS A 328 8.63 -9.68 -11.07
CA HIS A 328 8.36 -10.50 -12.25
C HIS A 328 9.17 -11.79 -12.29
N VAL A 329 10.46 -11.76 -11.87
CA VAL A 329 11.26 -13.00 -11.73
C VAL A 329 10.53 -14.01 -10.84
N PHE A 330 10.01 -13.53 -9.70
CA PHE A 330 9.31 -14.42 -8.78
C PHE A 330 7.90 -14.78 -9.24
N ALA A 331 7.26 -13.98 -10.09
CA ALA A 331 6.01 -14.36 -10.75
C ALA A 331 6.26 -15.56 -11.71
N ASP A 332 7.31 -15.49 -12.52
CA ASP A 332 7.70 -16.58 -13.42
C ASP A 332 8.09 -17.85 -12.63
N LEU A 333 8.86 -17.71 -11.56
CA LEU A 333 9.22 -18.83 -10.69
C LEU A 333 7.98 -19.42 -10.00
N THR A 334 7.04 -18.59 -9.54
CA THR A 334 5.78 -19.06 -8.93
C THR A 334 4.94 -19.85 -9.93
N GLU A 335 4.91 -19.41 -11.19
CA GLU A 335 4.25 -20.16 -12.26
C GLU A 335 4.86 -21.56 -12.42
N MET A 336 6.18 -21.65 -12.47
CA MET A 336 6.91 -22.93 -12.56
C MET A 336 6.61 -23.83 -11.38
N GLU A 337 6.70 -23.32 -10.14
CA GLU A 337 6.44 -24.12 -8.94
C GLU A 337 4.98 -24.62 -8.88
N MET A 338 4.02 -23.78 -9.29
CA MET A 338 2.60 -24.17 -9.33
C MET A 338 2.29 -25.17 -10.44
N GLU A 339 3.08 -25.22 -11.52
CA GLU A 339 3.00 -26.27 -12.55
C GLU A 339 3.54 -27.60 -12.04
N GLU A 340 4.65 -27.58 -11.35
CA GLU A 340 5.33 -28.75 -10.80
C GLU A 340 4.58 -29.32 -9.59
N HIS A 341 4.18 -28.45 -8.64
CA HIS A 341 3.56 -28.82 -7.38
C HIS A 341 2.03 -28.58 -7.41
N LYS A 342 1.26 -29.66 -7.60
CA LYS A 342 -0.21 -29.58 -7.67
C LYS A 342 -0.88 -29.19 -6.35
N ASN A 343 -0.18 -29.36 -5.23
CA ASN A 343 -0.62 -28.93 -3.90
C ASN A 343 -0.23 -27.48 -3.56
N ALA A 344 0.49 -26.77 -4.43
CA ALA A 344 0.80 -25.35 -4.23
C ALA A 344 -0.43 -24.47 -4.38
N VAL A 345 -0.62 -23.56 -3.42
CA VAL A 345 -1.72 -22.57 -3.39
C VAL A 345 -1.15 -21.18 -3.16
N LEU A 346 -1.33 -20.29 -4.13
CA LEU A 346 -0.91 -18.89 -4.02
C LEU A 346 -1.95 -18.07 -3.26
N ILE A 347 -1.53 -17.33 -2.25
CA ILE A 347 -2.35 -16.41 -1.45
C ILE A 347 -1.77 -15.00 -1.59
N SER A 348 -2.62 -14.01 -1.86
CA SER A 348 -2.19 -12.62 -1.91
C SER A 348 -3.16 -11.72 -1.13
N PRO A 349 -2.67 -10.88 -0.21
CA PRO A 349 -3.49 -9.88 0.45
C PRO A 349 -3.63 -8.60 -0.39
N GLY A 350 -4.34 -8.71 -1.55
CA GLY A 350 -4.67 -7.57 -2.41
C GLY A 350 -3.52 -7.01 -3.24
N THR A 351 -2.40 -7.74 -3.40
CA THR A 351 -1.19 -7.27 -4.09
C THR A 351 -0.83 -8.05 -5.37
N LEU A 352 -1.73 -8.92 -5.87
CA LEU A 352 -1.46 -9.76 -7.06
C LEU A 352 -0.87 -8.96 -8.23
N LYS A 353 -1.52 -7.85 -8.61
CA LYS A 353 -1.04 -7.00 -9.72
C LYS A 353 0.31 -6.36 -9.44
N GLY A 354 0.49 -5.84 -8.25
CA GLY A 354 1.74 -5.16 -7.86
C GLY A 354 2.95 -6.09 -7.80
N SER A 355 2.72 -7.39 -7.60
CA SER A 355 3.74 -8.45 -7.60
C SER A 355 3.80 -9.23 -8.93
N GLY A 356 3.03 -8.81 -9.97
CA GLY A 356 3.04 -9.45 -11.30
C GLY A 356 2.37 -10.83 -11.35
N LEU A 357 1.53 -11.17 -10.37
CA LEU A 357 0.94 -12.51 -10.19
C LEU A 357 -0.51 -12.61 -10.70
N ASP A 358 -1.05 -11.55 -11.27
CA ASP A 358 -2.46 -11.45 -11.67
C ASP A 358 -2.84 -12.43 -12.79
N GLU A 359 -1.95 -12.70 -13.73
CA GLU A 359 -2.20 -13.69 -14.80
C GLU A 359 -2.30 -15.12 -14.27
N LEU A 360 -1.63 -15.44 -13.14
CA LEU A 360 -1.69 -16.77 -12.54
C LEU A 360 -3.10 -17.11 -12.03
N HIS A 361 -3.90 -16.10 -11.68
CA HIS A 361 -5.30 -16.31 -11.27
C HIS A 361 -6.14 -16.93 -12.39
N LYS A 362 -5.85 -16.59 -13.65
CA LYS A 362 -6.52 -17.17 -14.81
C LYS A 362 -6.00 -18.57 -15.15
N LYS A 363 -4.68 -18.77 -14.96
CA LYS A 363 -3.99 -20.03 -15.32
C LYS A 363 -4.27 -21.15 -14.33
N PHE A 364 -4.33 -20.83 -13.03
CA PHE A 364 -4.46 -21.79 -11.93
C PHE A 364 -5.78 -21.60 -11.16
N ASP A 365 -6.91 -21.76 -11.86
CA ASP A 365 -8.24 -21.61 -11.27
C ASP A 365 -8.41 -22.42 -9.97
N GLY A 366 -8.90 -21.78 -8.92
CA GLY A 366 -9.09 -22.35 -7.59
C GLY A 366 -7.82 -22.52 -6.75
N ARG A 367 -6.62 -22.29 -7.30
CA ARG A 367 -5.34 -22.34 -6.55
C ARG A 367 -4.69 -20.97 -6.33
N VAL A 368 -5.31 -19.89 -6.77
CA VAL A 368 -4.90 -18.51 -6.49
C VAL A 368 -6.01 -17.84 -5.70
N VAL A 369 -5.70 -17.43 -4.49
CA VAL A 369 -6.66 -16.87 -3.53
C VAL A 369 -6.26 -15.43 -3.21
N ASP A 370 -7.02 -14.47 -3.74
CA ASP A 370 -6.95 -13.08 -3.28
C ASP A 370 -7.84 -12.93 -2.05
N VAL A 371 -7.26 -12.55 -0.92
CA VAL A 371 -8.00 -12.35 0.34
C VAL A 371 -8.38 -10.89 0.60
N GLY A 372 -8.10 -9.99 -0.37
CA GLY A 372 -8.20 -8.55 -0.16
C GLY A 372 -7.11 -8.06 0.80
N ILE A 373 -7.24 -6.83 1.31
CA ILE A 373 -6.23 -6.23 2.20
C ILE A 373 -6.38 -6.81 3.62
N ASN A 374 -5.99 -8.08 3.80
CA ASN A 374 -6.17 -8.85 5.03
C ASN A 374 -4.97 -9.79 5.24
N GLU A 375 -3.84 -9.23 5.65
CA GLU A 375 -2.57 -9.94 5.83
C GLU A 375 -2.65 -10.99 6.94
N GLU A 376 -3.33 -10.68 8.05
CA GLU A 376 -3.54 -11.56 9.19
C GLU A 376 -4.34 -12.80 8.76
N HIS A 377 -5.41 -12.58 7.97
CA HIS A 377 -6.22 -13.67 7.43
C HIS A 377 -5.41 -14.54 6.46
N ALA A 378 -4.55 -13.94 5.62
CA ALA A 378 -3.68 -14.66 4.71
C ALA A 378 -2.76 -15.64 5.46
N ALA A 379 -2.12 -15.21 6.54
CA ALA A 379 -1.21 -16.03 7.33
C ALA A 379 -1.94 -17.17 8.06
N THR A 380 -3.08 -16.90 8.71
CA THR A 380 -3.88 -17.95 9.37
C THR A 380 -4.47 -18.93 8.35
N LEU A 381 -4.92 -18.47 7.17
CA LEU A 381 -5.38 -19.34 6.09
C LEU A 381 -4.26 -20.27 5.62
N ALA A 382 -3.05 -19.74 5.45
CA ALA A 382 -1.88 -20.51 5.05
C ALA A 382 -1.56 -21.63 6.06
N SER A 383 -1.66 -21.38 7.36
CA SER A 383 -1.43 -22.40 8.37
C SER A 383 -2.36 -23.60 8.21
N SER A 384 -3.64 -23.34 7.99
CA SER A 384 -4.67 -24.38 7.81
C SER A 384 -4.48 -25.18 6.52
N LEU A 385 -4.07 -24.52 5.44
CA LEU A 385 -3.70 -25.18 4.18
C LEU A 385 -2.50 -26.11 4.37
N SER A 386 -1.44 -25.61 5.04
CA SER A 386 -0.27 -26.41 5.35
C SER A 386 -0.60 -27.66 6.17
N LEU A 387 -1.42 -27.53 7.23
CA LEU A 387 -1.89 -28.64 8.03
C LEU A 387 -2.78 -29.63 7.25
N SER A 388 -3.29 -29.20 6.09
CA SER A 388 -4.08 -30.01 5.17
C SER A 388 -3.27 -30.61 4.01
N ASN A 389 -1.94 -30.64 4.13
CA ASN A 389 -0.98 -31.14 3.13
C ASN A 389 -0.94 -30.32 1.81
N MET A 390 -1.38 -29.07 1.85
CA MET A 390 -1.12 -28.11 0.80
C MET A 390 0.17 -27.34 1.09
N HIS A 391 0.77 -26.73 0.06
CA HIS A 391 1.90 -25.83 0.22
C HIS A 391 1.45 -24.40 -0.09
N PRO A 392 1.15 -23.57 0.91
CA PRO A 392 0.78 -22.18 0.69
C PRO A 392 2.01 -21.34 0.32
N ILE A 393 1.83 -20.50 -0.70
CA ILE A 393 2.76 -19.46 -1.13
C ILE A 393 2.08 -18.12 -0.87
N ILE A 394 2.64 -17.29 -0.01
CA ILE A 394 2.07 -15.98 0.36
C ILE A 394 2.92 -14.89 -0.27
N SER A 395 2.35 -14.12 -1.21
CA SER A 395 3.01 -12.93 -1.77
C SER A 395 2.51 -11.67 -1.07
N VAL A 396 3.41 -11.00 -0.34
CA VAL A 396 3.09 -9.84 0.49
C VAL A 396 4.23 -8.83 0.49
N TYR A 397 3.93 -7.52 0.53
CA TYR A 397 4.99 -6.52 0.67
C TYR A 397 5.56 -6.53 2.09
N SER A 398 6.88 -6.35 2.20
CA SER A 398 7.60 -6.32 3.47
C SER A 398 6.94 -5.41 4.52
N THR A 399 6.59 -4.18 4.13
CA THR A 399 5.93 -3.22 5.03
C THR A 399 4.55 -3.69 5.50
N PHE A 400 3.79 -4.45 4.69
CA PHE A 400 2.46 -4.92 5.07
C PHE A 400 2.50 -6.22 5.88
N LEU A 401 3.54 -7.03 5.69
CA LEU A 401 3.74 -8.28 6.44
C LEU A 401 3.76 -8.07 7.96
N GLN A 402 4.19 -6.90 8.45
CA GLN A 402 4.19 -6.59 9.89
C GLN A 402 2.82 -6.70 10.56
N ARG A 403 1.70 -6.61 9.79
CA ARG A 403 0.34 -6.82 10.32
C ARG A 403 0.09 -8.27 10.72
N ALA A 404 0.74 -9.23 10.06
CA ALA A 404 0.56 -10.65 10.30
C ALA A 404 1.64 -11.24 11.23
N TYR A 405 2.35 -10.42 12.02
CA TYR A 405 3.42 -10.87 12.91
C TYR A 405 2.95 -11.92 13.92
N ASP A 406 1.79 -11.71 14.54
CA ASP A 406 1.22 -12.65 15.52
C ASP A 406 0.87 -13.99 14.85
N GLU A 407 0.20 -13.95 13.71
CA GLU A 407 -0.23 -15.14 12.97
C GLU A 407 0.97 -15.93 12.42
N VAL A 408 2.03 -15.24 11.98
CA VAL A 408 3.28 -15.88 11.58
C VAL A 408 3.92 -16.59 12.78
N SER A 409 3.98 -15.94 13.93
CA SER A 409 4.58 -16.50 15.14
C SER A 409 3.72 -17.63 15.73
N HIS A 410 2.45 -17.37 15.94
CA HIS A 410 1.55 -18.23 16.68
C HIS A 410 0.92 -19.34 15.83
N ASP A 411 0.44 -18.99 14.62
CA ASP A 411 -0.30 -19.94 13.79
C ASP A 411 0.56 -20.70 12.78
N LEU A 412 1.72 -20.16 12.40
CA LEU A 412 2.62 -20.81 11.45
C LEU A 412 3.84 -21.41 12.12
N ALA A 413 4.71 -20.58 12.69
CA ALA A 413 6.02 -21.04 13.18
C ALA A 413 5.90 -21.98 14.38
N ARG A 414 5.08 -21.66 15.36
CA ARG A 414 4.86 -22.51 16.54
C ARG A 414 4.31 -23.90 16.18
N MET A 415 3.46 -23.99 15.16
CA MET A 415 2.91 -25.24 14.65
C MET A 415 3.80 -25.91 13.59
N LYS A 416 4.94 -25.30 13.25
CA LYS A 416 5.88 -25.78 12.22
C LYS A 416 5.18 -25.97 10.85
N CYS A 417 4.27 -25.10 10.50
CA CYS A 417 3.60 -25.13 9.21
C CYS A 417 4.59 -24.79 8.09
N ASN A 418 4.59 -25.60 7.05
CA ASN A 418 5.42 -25.37 5.87
C ASN A 418 4.71 -24.36 4.94
N ALA A 419 5.32 -23.20 4.74
CA ALA A 419 4.76 -22.12 3.92
C ALA A 419 5.89 -21.26 3.33
N THR A 420 5.76 -20.85 2.08
CA THR A 420 6.69 -19.94 1.42
C THR A 420 6.13 -18.52 1.42
N PHE A 421 6.89 -17.56 1.95
CA PHE A 421 6.57 -16.14 1.88
C PHE A 421 7.47 -15.45 0.85
N LEU A 422 6.88 -14.89 -0.17
CA LEU A 422 7.53 -13.97 -1.11
C LEU A 422 7.38 -12.56 -0.55
N VAL A 423 8.42 -12.07 0.13
CA VAL A 423 8.42 -10.78 0.80
C VAL A 423 8.89 -9.73 -0.18
N ASP A 424 7.97 -9.20 -0.97
CA ASP A 424 8.24 -8.21 -2.01
C ASP A 424 8.54 -6.82 -1.41
N ARG A 425 9.34 -6.03 -2.12
CA ARG A 425 9.75 -4.68 -1.70
C ARG A 425 10.50 -4.64 -0.37
N ALA A 426 11.32 -5.66 -0.10
CA ALA A 426 12.23 -5.66 1.04
C ALA A 426 13.32 -4.60 0.89
N GLY A 427 13.68 -3.94 1.99
CA GLY A 427 14.64 -2.83 1.99
C GLY A 427 14.02 -1.47 1.69
N LEU A 428 14.85 -0.57 1.18
CA LEU A 428 14.43 0.78 0.80
C LEU A 428 13.54 0.74 -0.45
N VAL A 429 12.43 1.49 -0.44
CA VAL A 429 11.47 1.53 -1.55
C VAL A 429 11.41 2.87 -2.26
N GLY A 430 12.21 3.85 -1.83
CA GLY A 430 12.37 5.12 -2.51
C GLY A 430 11.21 6.10 -2.29
N ALA A 431 10.50 6.41 -3.36
CA ALA A 431 9.54 7.51 -3.43
C ALA A 431 8.30 7.40 -2.51
N ASP A 432 7.97 6.21 -2.02
CA ASP A 432 6.84 6.02 -1.09
C ASP A 432 7.20 6.41 0.37
N GLY A 433 8.49 6.54 0.68
CA GLY A 433 8.99 7.13 1.91
C GLY A 433 8.68 6.36 3.18
N GLU A 434 8.55 7.09 4.28
CA GLU A 434 8.48 6.60 5.67
C GLU A 434 7.46 5.49 5.91
N THR A 435 6.35 5.51 5.19
CA THR A 435 5.22 4.61 5.41
C THR A 435 5.36 3.26 4.74
N HIS A 436 6.31 3.11 3.79
CA HIS A 436 6.38 1.93 2.95
C HIS A 436 7.76 1.24 2.93
N GLN A 437 8.75 1.76 3.68
CA GLN A 437 10.06 1.12 3.74
C GLN A 437 9.97 -0.32 4.26
N GLY A 438 10.56 -1.25 3.52
CA GLY A 438 10.59 -2.69 3.85
C GLY A 438 11.85 -3.08 4.64
N ILE A 439 12.17 -2.35 5.69
CA ILE A 439 13.43 -2.49 6.45
C ILE A 439 13.27 -3.14 7.82
N TYR A 440 12.05 -3.49 8.22
CA TYR A 440 11.76 -3.98 9.56
C TYR A 440 11.52 -5.49 9.64
N ASP A 441 11.10 -6.13 8.54
CA ASP A 441 10.68 -7.53 8.47
C ASP A 441 11.77 -8.49 8.95
N GLU A 442 13.02 -8.29 8.55
CA GLU A 442 14.13 -9.11 8.96
C GLU A 442 14.31 -9.13 10.47
N ALA A 443 14.23 -7.96 11.11
CA ALA A 443 14.44 -7.83 12.53
C ALA A 443 13.36 -8.55 13.37
N TYR A 444 12.08 -8.37 13.03
CA TYR A 444 11.02 -9.00 13.81
C TYR A 444 10.83 -10.48 13.46
N LEU A 445 11.05 -10.90 12.22
CA LEU A 445 11.02 -12.31 11.83
C LEU A 445 12.16 -13.10 12.47
N TYR A 446 13.37 -12.51 12.56
CA TYR A 446 14.52 -13.16 13.19
C TYR A 446 14.25 -13.56 14.66
N SER A 447 13.36 -12.87 15.34
CA SER A 447 12.98 -13.17 16.73
C SER A 447 12.07 -14.40 16.87
N ILE A 448 11.51 -14.92 15.78
CA ILE A 448 10.55 -16.03 15.80
C ILE A 448 11.29 -17.35 15.60
N PRO A 449 11.19 -18.32 16.55
CA PRO A 449 11.85 -19.62 16.42
C PRO A 449 11.35 -20.42 15.21
N GLY A 450 12.28 -21.02 14.46
CA GLY A 450 11.97 -21.90 13.33
C GLY A 450 11.63 -21.18 12.02
N VAL A 451 11.69 -19.86 11.99
CA VAL A 451 11.55 -19.09 10.75
C VAL A 451 12.86 -19.10 9.97
N ILE A 452 12.77 -19.29 8.67
CA ILE A 452 13.90 -19.22 7.75
C ILE A 452 13.77 -17.91 6.96
N ILE A 453 14.88 -17.17 6.84
CA ILE A 453 14.92 -15.90 6.12
C ILE A 453 16.08 -15.96 5.14
N ALA A 454 15.81 -15.71 3.86
CA ALA A 454 16.83 -15.69 2.82
C ALA A 454 16.59 -14.54 1.84
N MET A 455 17.68 -14.10 1.18
CA MET A 455 17.62 -13.06 0.15
C MET A 455 18.59 -13.39 -0.98
N PRO A 456 18.12 -13.72 -2.19
CA PRO A 456 18.98 -14.06 -3.31
C PRO A 456 19.72 -12.83 -3.85
N SER A 457 20.91 -13.04 -4.40
CA SER A 457 21.65 -12.01 -5.13
C SER A 457 21.57 -12.17 -6.66
N THR A 458 21.15 -13.34 -7.14
CA THR A 458 20.97 -13.68 -8.56
C THR A 458 19.67 -14.44 -8.80
N ILE A 459 19.23 -14.51 -10.06
CA ILE A 459 18.04 -15.28 -10.48
C ILE A 459 18.25 -16.78 -10.21
N ASP A 460 19.47 -17.29 -10.42
CA ASP A 460 19.80 -18.70 -10.15
C ASP A 460 19.66 -19.06 -8.67
N GLU A 461 20.15 -18.18 -7.78
CA GLU A 461 19.96 -18.33 -6.34
C GLU A 461 18.48 -18.24 -5.95
N ALA A 462 17.72 -17.34 -6.58
CA ALA A 462 16.29 -17.20 -6.33
C ALA A 462 15.53 -18.50 -6.64
N ARG A 463 15.84 -19.13 -7.78
CA ARG A 463 15.27 -20.43 -8.15
C ARG A 463 15.55 -21.49 -7.09
N LEU A 464 16.81 -21.63 -6.68
CA LEU A 464 17.19 -22.64 -5.69
C LEU A 464 16.57 -22.40 -4.31
N LEU A 465 16.47 -21.14 -3.87
CA LEU A 465 15.80 -20.82 -2.61
C LEU A 465 14.30 -21.14 -2.67
N TYR A 466 13.68 -20.93 -3.84
CA TYR A 466 12.28 -21.24 -4.00
C TYR A 466 12.04 -22.75 -3.95
N ASP A 467 12.81 -23.54 -4.72
CA ASP A 467 12.76 -25.01 -4.67
C ASP A 467 12.97 -25.51 -3.23
N GLU A 468 13.99 -24.98 -2.51
CA GLU A 468 14.30 -25.38 -1.13
C GLU A 468 13.15 -25.07 -0.17
N SER A 469 12.36 -24.01 -0.43
CA SER A 469 11.23 -23.66 0.42
C SER A 469 10.13 -24.73 0.46
N PHE A 470 10.04 -25.58 -0.58
CA PHE A 470 9.13 -26.73 -0.60
C PHE A 470 9.64 -27.92 0.22
N ASN A 471 10.93 -28.02 0.44
CA ASN A 471 11.56 -29.12 1.17
C ASN A 471 11.69 -28.87 2.68
N ASN A 472 11.44 -27.66 3.15
CA ASN A 472 11.70 -27.24 4.50
C ASN A 472 10.49 -27.42 5.44
N HIS A 473 10.77 -27.56 6.72
CA HIS A 473 9.75 -27.67 7.77
C HIS A 473 9.67 -26.39 8.58
N GLY A 474 8.83 -25.49 8.13
CA GLY A 474 8.57 -24.20 8.78
C GLY A 474 8.31 -23.07 7.78
N PRO A 475 7.97 -21.88 8.24
CA PRO A 475 7.75 -20.75 7.36
C PRO A 475 9.08 -20.24 6.78
N PHE A 476 9.16 -20.15 5.46
CA PHE A 476 10.33 -19.76 4.69
C PHE A 476 10.08 -18.42 4.01
N PHE A 477 10.86 -17.39 4.35
CA PHE A 477 10.72 -16.02 3.86
C PHE A 477 11.83 -15.72 2.85
N ILE A 478 11.45 -15.49 1.58
CA ILE A 478 12.36 -15.06 0.52
C ILE A 478 12.13 -13.57 0.30
N ARG A 479 13.13 -12.76 0.63
CA ARG A 479 13.06 -11.30 0.53
C ARG A 479 13.46 -10.82 -0.86
N LEU A 480 12.68 -9.90 -1.44
CA LEU A 480 12.84 -9.38 -2.80
C LEU A 480 12.92 -7.86 -2.75
N PRO A 481 14.00 -7.23 -3.24
CA PRO A 481 14.09 -5.78 -3.23
C PRO A 481 13.28 -5.15 -4.37
N ARG A 482 12.94 -3.88 -4.21
CA ARG A 482 12.39 -3.06 -5.29
C ARG A 482 13.48 -2.61 -6.23
N SER A 483 14.01 -3.52 -7.06
CA SER A 483 15.05 -3.24 -8.03
C SER A 483 14.89 -4.09 -9.28
N LEU A 484 15.67 -3.78 -10.29
CA LEU A 484 15.77 -4.54 -11.53
C LEU A 484 16.97 -5.50 -11.46
N VAL A 485 16.90 -6.54 -12.28
CA VAL A 485 17.98 -7.49 -12.50
C VAL A 485 18.06 -7.77 -14.01
N ALA A 486 19.25 -8.06 -14.51
CA ALA A 486 19.43 -8.43 -15.91
C ALA A 486 18.61 -9.69 -16.25
N LYS A 487 17.89 -9.65 -17.38
CA LYS A 487 17.17 -10.82 -17.90
C LYS A 487 18.15 -11.93 -18.19
N GLN A 488 17.74 -13.15 -17.90
CA GLN A 488 18.52 -14.36 -18.10
C GLN A 488 17.67 -15.38 -18.84
N GLU A 489 18.28 -16.07 -19.82
CA GLU A 489 17.64 -17.21 -20.50
C GLU A 489 18.11 -18.52 -19.84
N GLY A 490 17.16 -19.22 -19.21
CA GLY A 490 17.45 -20.46 -18.47
C GLY A 490 18.15 -20.20 -17.12
N PHE A 491 18.64 -21.29 -16.50
CA PHE A 491 19.28 -21.25 -15.19
C PHE A 491 20.68 -21.84 -15.26
N ASN A 492 21.63 -21.17 -14.58
CA ASN A 492 22.98 -21.68 -14.42
C ASN A 492 23.04 -22.61 -13.19
N LYS A 493 23.97 -23.54 -13.23
CA LYS A 493 24.20 -24.41 -12.08
C LYS A 493 24.94 -23.65 -10.99
N VAL A 494 24.27 -23.43 -9.88
CA VAL A 494 24.85 -22.90 -8.64
C VAL A 494 24.79 -24.01 -7.58
N ASN A 495 25.82 -24.12 -6.76
CA ASN A 495 25.85 -25.06 -5.64
C ASN A 495 25.45 -24.28 -4.37
N LEU A 496 24.20 -24.42 -3.97
CA LEU A 496 23.66 -23.80 -2.76
C LEU A 496 23.21 -24.91 -1.79
N GLU A 497 23.79 -24.94 -0.59
CA GLU A 497 23.38 -25.83 0.49
C GLU A 497 22.50 -25.04 1.49
N PHE A 498 21.50 -25.70 2.06
CA PHE A 498 20.62 -25.11 3.06
C PHE A 498 21.40 -24.53 4.26
N GLY A 499 21.13 -23.26 4.56
CA GLY A 499 21.74 -22.54 5.69
C GLY A 499 23.23 -22.21 5.51
N LYS A 500 23.78 -22.35 4.30
CA LYS A 500 25.19 -22.04 3.99
C LYS A 500 25.33 -20.74 3.24
N TRP A 501 26.44 -20.04 3.52
CA TRP A 501 26.87 -18.84 2.82
C TRP A 501 27.87 -19.20 1.71
N MET A 502 28.07 -18.26 0.78
CA MET A 502 28.92 -18.49 -0.37
C MET A 502 30.09 -17.51 -0.38
N LYS A 503 31.33 -17.99 -0.51
CA LYS A 503 32.48 -17.14 -0.82
C LYS A 503 32.46 -16.82 -2.31
N LEU A 504 32.34 -15.55 -2.66
CA LEU A 504 32.40 -15.07 -4.05
C LEU A 504 33.82 -14.71 -4.46
N LYS A 505 34.64 -14.31 -3.49
CA LYS A 505 36.05 -13.98 -3.65
C LYS A 505 36.81 -14.33 -2.37
N GLU A 506 38.06 -14.79 -2.50
CA GLU A 506 38.94 -15.16 -1.37
C GLU A 506 40.40 -14.82 -1.68
N ASP A 507 40.74 -13.51 -1.75
CA ASP A 507 42.11 -13.04 -2.01
C ASP A 507 42.86 -12.72 -0.71
N SER A 508 42.14 -12.35 0.34
CA SER A 508 42.74 -12.04 1.65
C SER A 508 41.89 -12.63 2.79
N LYS A 509 42.57 -13.23 3.77
CA LYS A 509 41.93 -13.65 5.02
C LYS A 509 41.90 -12.57 6.10
N GLU A 510 42.62 -11.46 5.88
CA GLU A 510 42.74 -10.38 6.87
C GLU A 510 41.51 -9.45 6.84
N THR A 511 40.96 -9.19 5.64
CA THR A 511 39.80 -8.33 5.45
C THR A 511 38.66 -9.13 4.84
N VAL A 512 37.53 -9.19 5.54
CA VAL A 512 36.35 -9.93 5.13
C VAL A 512 35.16 -9.00 5.05
N VAL A 513 34.37 -9.11 3.98
CA VAL A 513 33.07 -8.44 3.87
C VAL A 513 31.97 -9.49 3.72
N ILE A 514 30.94 -9.37 4.56
CA ILE A 514 29.73 -10.20 4.55
C ILE A 514 28.62 -9.31 4.01
N SER A 515 28.03 -9.66 2.89
CA SER A 515 26.96 -8.89 2.24
C SER A 515 25.79 -9.80 1.88
N VAL A 516 24.61 -9.22 1.63
CA VAL A 516 23.36 -9.93 1.35
C VAL A 516 22.60 -9.30 0.19
N GLY A 517 21.87 -10.12 -0.56
CA GLY A 517 20.98 -9.68 -1.64
C GLY A 517 21.71 -9.11 -2.88
N PRO A 518 20.97 -8.53 -3.83
CA PRO A 518 21.52 -8.10 -5.13
C PRO A 518 22.64 -7.08 -5.07
N ILE A 519 22.66 -6.21 -4.05
CA ILE A 519 23.73 -5.22 -3.85
C ILE A 519 25.12 -5.87 -3.69
N THR A 520 25.16 -7.13 -3.27
CA THR A 520 26.39 -7.91 -3.15
C THR A 520 27.09 -8.04 -4.50
N ARG A 521 26.35 -8.16 -5.60
CA ARG A 521 26.91 -8.26 -6.96
C ARG A 521 27.46 -6.93 -7.46
N GLU A 522 26.85 -5.83 -7.06
CA GLU A 522 27.38 -4.49 -7.32
C GLU A 522 28.70 -4.28 -6.57
N LEU A 523 28.74 -4.64 -5.29
CA LEU A 523 29.97 -4.57 -4.48
C LEU A 523 31.06 -5.49 -5.02
N GLU A 524 30.73 -6.71 -5.44
CA GLU A 524 31.66 -7.64 -6.09
C GLU A 524 32.34 -7.01 -7.32
N ARG A 525 31.54 -6.42 -8.21
CA ARG A 525 32.04 -5.74 -9.40
C ARG A 525 32.99 -4.58 -9.05
N LEU A 526 32.65 -3.77 -8.03
CA LEU A 526 33.51 -2.68 -7.57
C LEU A 526 34.81 -3.19 -6.96
N ILE A 527 34.77 -4.23 -6.14
CA ILE A 527 35.96 -4.88 -5.55
C ILE A 527 36.90 -5.40 -6.64
N HIS A 528 36.37 -6.03 -7.69
CA HIS A 528 37.16 -6.48 -8.84
C HIS A 528 37.74 -5.33 -9.64
N THR A 529 36.96 -4.30 -9.95
CA THR A 529 37.40 -3.15 -10.75
C THR A 529 38.51 -2.36 -10.05
N GLU A 530 38.41 -2.22 -8.74
CA GLU A 530 39.34 -1.45 -7.92
C GLU A 530 40.46 -2.30 -7.31
N HIS A 531 40.54 -3.58 -7.68
CA HIS A 531 41.57 -4.54 -7.23
C HIS A 531 41.76 -4.58 -5.71
N VAL A 532 40.64 -4.63 -4.94
CA VAL A 532 40.71 -4.70 -3.48
C VAL A 532 40.89 -6.13 -3.02
N ASP A 533 41.93 -6.38 -2.23
CA ASP A 533 42.22 -7.69 -1.64
C ASP A 533 41.33 -7.91 -0.41
N CYS A 534 40.32 -8.76 -0.55
CA CYS A 534 39.41 -9.15 0.53
C CYS A 534 38.77 -10.50 0.26
N THR A 535 38.17 -11.08 1.29
CA THR A 535 37.19 -12.14 1.12
C THR A 535 35.79 -11.54 1.08
N LEU A 536 35.03 -11.80 0.00
CA LEU A 536 33.63 -11.42 -0.13
C LEU A 536 32.73 -12.64 0.07
N ILE A 537 31.82 -12.54 1.04
CA ILE A 537 30.86 -13.58 1.41
C ILE A 537 29.45 -13.08 1.09
N ASN A 538 28.69 -13.87 0.32
CA ASN A 538 27.27 -13.70 0.13
C ASN A 538 26.50 -14.45 1.22
N ALA A 539 25.89 -13.71 2.15
CA ALA A 539 25.10 -14.24 3.27
C ALA A 539 23.65 -14.50 2.83
N ILE A 540 23.46 -15.33 1.82
CA ILE A 540 22.16 -15.63 1.19
C ILE A 540 21.09 -16.06 2.20
N TYR A 541 21.47 -16.79 3.28
CA TYR A 541 20.63 -17.09 4.44
C TYR A 541 20.91 -16.10 5.56
N ILE A 542 19.88 -15.34 5.92
CA ILE A 542 19.89 -14.38 7.02
C ILE A 542 19.58 -15.09 8.34
N ASN A 543 18.67 -16.06 8.29
CA ASN A 543 18.34 -16.96 9.37
C ASN A 543 18.07 -18.38 8.81
N PRO A 544 18.83 -19.41 9.20
CA PRO A 544 19.95 -19.36 10.14
C PRO A 544 21.21 -18.68 9.56
N ILE A 545 22.03 -18.05 10.42
CA ILE A 545 23.37 -17.62 10.02
C ILE A 545 24.30 -18.83 9.85
N ASP A 546 25.26 -18.77 8.91
CA ASP A 546 26.24 -19.82 8.74
C ASP A 546 27.39 -19.72 9.77
N LYS A 547 27.22 -20.41 10.90
CA LYS A 547 28.20 -20.43 11.98
C LYS A 547 29.54 -21.03 11.56
N ASN A 548 29.56 -22.00 10.63
CA ASN A 548 30.79 -22.59 10.15
C ASN A 548 31.60 -21.55 9.34
N MET A 549 30.95 -20.82 8.45
CA MET A 549 31.60 -19.73 7.70
C MET A 549 32.13 -18.64 8.65
N LEU A 550 31.38 -18.31 9.70
CA LEU A 550 31.81 -17.34 10.70
C LEU A 550 33.00 -17.86 11.53
N ASP A 551 33.07 -19.15 11.85
CA ASP A 551 34.22 -19.76 12.54
C ASP A 551 35.49 -19.74 11.66
N GLU A 552 35.36 -19.87 10.32
CA GLU A 552 36.51 -19.81 9.40
C GLU A 552 37.16 -18.41 9.31
N ILE A 553 36.42 -17.37 9.64
CA ILE A 553 36.89 -15.98 9.52
C ILE A 553 37.28 -15.34 10.87
N LEU A 554 37.33 -16.11 11.96
CA LEU A 554 37.66 -15.58 13.29
C LEU A 554 39.08 -15.00 13.41
N ASP A 555 39.99 -15.41 12.52
CA ASP A 555 41.37 -14.90 12.48
C ASP A 555 41.51 -13.61 11.62
N ALA A 556 40.42 -13.10 11.04
CA ALA A 556 40.45 -11.87 10.28
C ALA A 556 40.80 -10.66 11.17
N LYS A 557 41.52 -9.71 10.61
CA LYS A 557 41.82 -8.43 11.29
C LYS A 557 40.62 -7.48 11.24
N LYS A 558 39.82 -7.59 10.17
CA LYS A 558 38.69 -6.70 9.91
C LYS A 558 37.53 -7.47 9.28
N ILE A 559 36.34 -7.30 9.83
CA ILE A 559 35.09 -7.80 9.26
C ILE A 559 34.16 -6.61 9.01
N VAL A 560 33.63 -6.50 7.79
CA VAL A 560 32.61 -5.54 7.40
C VAL A 560 31.30 -6.29 7.14
N VAL A 561 30.22 -5.93 7.81
CA VAL A 561 28.89 -6.50 7.56
C VAL A 561 28.06 -5.46 6.82
N TYR A 562 27.54 -5.82 5.64
CA TYR A 562 26.82 -4.92 4.75
C TYR A 562 25.41 -5.44 4.43
N ASP A 563 24.40 -4.79 4.99
CA ASP A 563 22.99 -5.10 4.78
C ASP A 563 22.16 -3.81 4.67
N PRO A 564 22.09 -3.19 3.49
CA PRO A 564 21.31 -1.99 3.27
C PRO A 564 19.80 -2.25 3.11
N TYR A 565 19.36 -3.48 3.27
CA TYR A 565 17.96 -3.90 3.18
C TYR A 565 17.26 -3.98 4.53
N SER A 566 17.98 -3.77 5.63
CA SER A 566 17.44 -3.89 6.97
C SER A 566 17.92 -2.75 7.87
N THR A 567 17.19 -2.51 8.95
CA THR A 567 17.62 -1.68 10.08
C THR A 567 18.26 -2.55 11.18
N ARG A 568 18.29 -2.09 12.41
CA ARG A 568 18.79 -2.88 13.54
C ARG A 568 18.02 -4.18 13.69
N GLY A 569 18.73 -5.30 13.72
CA GLY A 569 18.17 -6.65 13.82
C GLY A 569 18.78 -7.57 12.78
N GLY A 570 18.22 -8.74 12.57
CA GLY A 570 18.57 -9.67 11.52
C GLY A 570 20.06 -10.00 11.39
N LEU A 571 20.57 -10.03 10.14
CA LEU A 571 21.92 -10.46 9.78
C LEU A 571 23.02 -9.74 10.55
N VAL A 572 22.97 -8.41 10.61
CA VAL A 572 24.02 -7.60 11.25
C VAL A 572 24.14 -7.94 12.72
N ASN A 573 23.02 -7.92 13.45
CA ASN A 573 23.03 -8.18 14.88
C ASN A 573 23.38 -9.64 15.20
N ALA A 574 22.88 -10.59 14.41
CA ALA A 574 23.17 -12.01 14.58
C ALA A 574 24.67 -12.31 14.38
N THR A 575 25.26 -11.76 13.32
CA THR A 575 26.69 -11.89 13.04
C THR A 575 27.53 -11.26 14.14
N MET A 576 27.21 -10.02 14.56
CA MET A 576 27.95 -9.34 15.63
C MET A 576 27.83 -10.08 16.97
N ALA A 577 26.64 -10.58 17.33
CA ALA A 577 26.44 -11.35 18.55
C ALA A 577 27.26 -12.63 18.55
N TYR A 578 27.30 -13.36 17.42
CA TYR A 578 28.09 -14.56 17.29
C TYR A 578 29.60 -14.30 17.40
N LEU A 579 30.11 -13.27 16.70
CA LEU A 579 31.51 -12.86 16.77
C LEU A 579 31.92 -12.44 18.19
N LEU A 580 31.03 -11.77 18.91
CA LEU A 580 31.25 -11.40 20.32
C LEU A 580 31.31 -12.66 21.23
N GLU A 581 30.39 -13.61 21.05
CA GLU A 581 30.40 -14.91 21.76
C GLU A 581 31.72 -15.64 21.55
N LYS A 582 32.23 -15.66 20.33
CA LYS A 582 33.52 -16.27 19.95
C LYS A 582 34.75 -15.45 20.37
N LYS A 583 34.54 -14.27 20.99
CA LYS A 583 35.61 -13.36 21.43
C LYS A 583 36.51 -12.90 20.28
N PHE A 584 35.92 -12.62 19.13
CA PHE A 584 36.62 -12.05 17.98
C PHE A 584 37.50 -10.88 18.38
N LYS A 585 38.74 -10.80 17.84
CA LYS A 585 39.75 -9.82 18.24
C LYS A 585 39.94 -8.69 17.22
N GLY A 586 39.48 -8.88 16.00
CA GLY A 586 39.59 -7.89 14.95
C GLY A 586 38.58 -6.74 15.12
N SER A 587 38.63 -5.80 14.18
CA SER A 587 37.64 -4.70 14.10
C SER A 587 36.39 -5.18 13.34
N ILE A 588 35.23 -4.64 13.74
CA ILE A 588 33.96 -4.86 13.04
C ILE A 588 33.36 -3.51 12.64
N SER A 589 33.03 -3.38 11.37
CA SER A 589 32.24 -2.27 10.84
C SER A 589 30.91 -2.80 10.28
N ALA A 590 29.83 -2.05 10.43
CA ALA A 590 28.52 -2.46 9.94
C ALA A 590 27.85 -1.31 9.16
N TYR A 591 27.31 -1.65 7.99
CA TYR A 591 26.61 -0.75 7.08
C TYR A 591 25.18 -1.25 6.88
N PHE A 592 24.22 -0.53 7.45
CA PHE A 592 22.80 -0.86 7.43
C PHE A 592 21.97 0.41 7.57
N VAL A 593 20.66 0.34 7.30
CA VAL A 593 19.76 1.51 7.42
C VAL A 593 19.64 1.93 8.89
N PRO A 594 19.86 3.20 9.23
CA PRO A 594 19.69 3.69 10.61
C PRO A 594 18.28 3.43 11.14
N ASN A 595 18.14 3.33 12.47
CA ASN A 595 16.85 3.16 13.12
C ASN A 595 16.06 4.49 13.16
N GLU A 596 15.55 4.89 12.00
CA GLU A 596 14.71 6.07 11.82
C GLU A 596 13.69 5.86 10.69
N PHE A 597 12.66 6.72 10.62
CA PHE A 597 11.70 6.72 9.53
C PHE A 597 12.32 7.39 8.29
N VAL A 598 12.65 6.58 7.28
CA VAL A 598 13.38 7.02 6.09
C VAL A 598 12.46 7.78 5.14
N LYS A 599 12.72 9.07 4.95
CA LYS A 599 11.93 9.97 4.08
C LYS A 599 12.05 9.55 2.60
N GLN A 600 11.09 10.03 1.79
CA GLN A 600 11.04 9.80 0.35
C GLN A 600 12.29 10.34 -0.40
N GLY A 601 12.56 9.74 -1.54
CA GLY A 601 13.66 10.04 -2.44
C GLY A 601 13.87 8.87 -3.40
N THR A 602 14.92 8.86 -4.19
CA THR A 602 15.36 7.65 -4.89
C THR A 602 16.10 6.72 -3.91
N ILE A 603 16.10 5.40 -4.18
CA ILE A 603 16.87 4.45 -3.35
C ILE A 603 18.35 4.88 -3.26
N ARG A 604 18.93 5.31 -4.38
CA ARG A 604 20.33 5.82 -4.41
C ARG A 604 20.54 7.01 -3.48
N GLN A 605 19.65 8.03 -3.52
CA GLN A 605 19.70 9.17 -2.59
C GLN A 605 19.58 8.75 -1.13
N GLN A 606 18.74 7.76 -0.84
CA GLN A 606 18.59 7.22 0.52
C GLN A 606 19.86 6.52 0.99
N LEU A 607 20.51 5.70 0.16
CA LEU A 607 21.80 5.06 0.47
C LEU A 607 22.91 6.11 0.68
N GLU A 608 22.99 7.12 -0.17
CA GLU A 608 23.98 8.22 -0.08
C GLU A 608 23.79 9.04 1.20
N ARG A 609 22.55 9.37 1.55
CA ARG A 609 22.22 10.10 2.79
C ARG A 609 22.79 9.43 4.03
N TYR A 610 22.72 8.11 4.08
CA TYR A 610 23.19 7.32 5.22
C TYR A 610 24.63 6.81 5.08
N LYS A 611 25.29 7.11 3.98
CA LYS A 611 26.66 6.65 3.70
C LYS A 611 26.76 5.11 3.79
N ILE A 612 25.83 4.44 3.16
CA ILE A 612 25.73 2.98 3.06
C ILE A 612 25.67 2.50 1.61
N THR A 613 26.28 3.26 0.70
CA THR A 613 26.43 2.83 -0.70
C THR A 613 27.52 1.76 -0.82
N PRO A 614 27.56 0.96 -1.91
CA PRO A 614 28.66 0.05 -2.17
C PRO A 614 30.03 0.73 -2.21
N GLU A 615 30.08 1.99 -2.68
CA GLU A 615 31.30 2.82 -2.71
C GLU A 615 31.78 3.21 -1.30
N ASP A 616 30.85 3.46 -0.36
CA ASP A 616 31.20 3.72 1.04
C ASP A 616 31.82 2.49 1.70
N VAL A 617 31.26 1.31 1.43
CA VAL A 617 31.81 0.02 1.89
C VAL A 617 33.16 -0.24 1.25
N LEU A 618 33.31 0.00 -0.05
CA LEU A 618 34.58 -0.14 -0.75
C LEU A 618 35.66 0.77 -0.15
N ALA A 619 35.33 2.02 0.16
CA ALA A 619 36.23 2.96 0.82
C ALA A 619 36.66 2.47 2.22
N GLU A 620 35.77 1.82 2.94
CA GLU A 620 36.09 1.19 4.23
C GLU A 620 37.02 -0.02 4.05
N LEU A 621 36.84 -0.85 3.03
CA LEU A 621 37.72 -1.99 2.75
C LEU A 621 39.16 -1.59 2.40
N LYS A 622 39.35 -0.40 1.80
CA LYS A 622 40.67 0.15 1.45
C LYS A 622 41.44 0.78 2.63
N ARG A 623 40.80 1.01 3.77
CA ARG A 623 41.42 1.50 5.02
C ARG A 623 42.01 0.37 5.85
#